data_24f37c864ce91695df1139b0afd7fc94
#
_entry.id   24f37c864ce91695df1139b0afd7fc94
#
_cell.length_a   1.000
_cell.length_b   1.000
_cell.length_c   1.000
_cell.angle_alpha   90.00
_cell.angle_beta   90.00
_cell.angle_gamma   90.00
#
_symmetry.space_group_name_H-M   'P 1'
#
loop_
_entity.id
_entity.type
_entity.pdbx_description
1 polymer ?
#
loop_
_entity_poly.entity_id
_entity_poly.type
_entity_poly.pdbx_seq_one_letter_code
_entity_poly.pdbx_strand_id
1 'polypeptide(L)'
;EFHINACFLNRVFPSTIMKLIEKRDKSQGVSILVAPYISERTAQICEDNGMGYFDYAGNCWFVGHSIYLSEKGNKNPRPKEQRSVFIFEKTSVVSSCILRELFADVTKIWKLKYLSEKVNCSIGQVSKLMKVLVENAWVEKMPDGYKVIDPESLLLEWSKDYGKKEITSY
;
A
#
# COMPACT_ATOMS: atom_id res chain seq x y z
N GLU A 1 -17.88 -20.89 22.44
CA GLU A 1 -16.48 -20.86 21.95
C GLU A 1 -16.45 -20.23 20.57
N PHE A 2 -15.55 -19.27 20.36
CA PHE A 2 -15.30 -18.75 19.02
C PHE A 2 -13.81 -18.89 18.70
N HIS A 3 -13.52 -19.15 17.44
CA HIS A 3 -12.16 -19.33 16.97
C HIS A 3 -11.60 -18.04 16.40
N ILE A 4 -10.37 -17.71 16.81
CA ILE A 4 -9.58 -16.60 16.28
C ILE A 4 -8.40 -17.18 15.52
N ASN A 5 -8.26 -16.80 14.26
CA ASN A 5 -7.13 -17.12 13.42
C ASN A 5 -6.18 -15.91 13.37
N ALA A 6 -5.12 -15.94 14.16
CA ALA A 6 -4.14 -14.87 14.19
C ALA A 6 -3.00 -15.09 13.17
N CYS A 7 -2.76 -14.12 12.31
CA CYS A 7 -1.66 -14.10 11.36
C CYS A 7 -0.60 -13.08 11.82
N PHE A 8 0.61 -13.53 12.10
CA PHE A 8 1.71 -12.70 12.54
C PHE A 8 2.66 -12.41 11.37
N LEU A 9 2.86 -11.14 11.06
CA LEU A 9 3.75 -10.69 9.99
C LEU A 9 4.76 -9.66 10.51
N ASN A 10 6.04 -9.85 10.17
CA ASN A 10 7.10 -8.88 10.51
C ASN A 10 7.04 -7.62 9.63
N ARG A 11 6.53 -7.73 8.41
CA ARG A 11 6.28 -6.62 7.48
C ARG A 11 4.94 -6.83 6.82
N VAL A 12 4.18 -5.76 6.74
CA VAL A 12 2.84 -5.79 6.17
C VAL A 12 2.76 -4.81 5.01
N PHE A 13 2.39 -5.32 3.86
CA PHE A 13 2.10 -4.54 2.67
C PHE A 13 0.64 -4.76 2.26
N PRO A 14 -0.06 -3.74 1.74
CA PRO A 14 -1.41 -3.88 1.21
C PRO A 14 -1.59 -5.08 0.30
N SER A 15 -0.67 -5.30 -0.65
CA SER A 15 -0.71 -6.44 -1.58
C SER A 15 -0.63 -7.80 -0.89
N THR A 16 0.10 -7.90 0.22
CA THR A 16 0.18 -9.14 1.02
C THR A 16 -1.14 -9.43 1.70
N ILE A 17 -1.76 -8.40 2.25
CA ILE A 17 -3.04 -8.54 2.96
C ILE A 17 -4.17 -8.89 1.99
N MET A 18 -4.24 -8.27 0.82
CA MET A 18 -5.23 -8.65 -0.21
C MET A 18 -5.14 -10.14 -0.56
N LYS A 19 -3.93 -10.68 -0.74
CA LYS A 19 -3.73 -12.12 -0.98
C LYS A 19 -4.13 -13.01 0.20
N LEU A 20 -3.94 -12.54 1.43
CA LEU A 20 -4.39 -13.25 2.63
C LEU A 20 -5.91 -13.26 2.73
N ILE A 21 -6.55 -12.14 2.42
CA ILE A 21 -8.01 -12.01 2.40
C ILE A 21 -8.62 -12.93 1.35
N GLU A 22 -8.06 -12.99 0.14
CA GLU A 22 -8.51 -13.89 -0.93
C GLU A 22 -8.45 -15.38 -0.54
N LYS A 23 -7.40 -15.75 0.19
CA LYS A 23 -7.19 -17.15 0.63
C LYS A 23 -7.94 -17.51 1.91
N ARG A 24 -8.54 -16.52 2.57
CA ARG A 24 -9.19 -16.72 3.86
C ARG A 24 -10.46 -17.53 3.73
N ASP A 25 -10.54 -18.62 4.50
CA ASP A 25 -11.80 -19.34 4.72
C ASP A 25 -12.60 -18.64 5.83
N LYS A 26 -13.66 -17.96 5.43
CA LYS A 26 -14.55 -17.22 6.35
C LYS A 26 -15.34 -18.14 7.30
N SER A 27 -15.41 -19.45 7.01
CA SER A 27 -16.11 -20.42 7.87
C SER A 27 -15.31 -20.79 9.13
N GLN A 28 -14.00 -20.53 9.14
CA GLN A 28 -13.08 -20.93 10.22
C GLN A 28 -12.94 -19.90 11.36
N GLY A 29 -13.84 -18.93 11.47
CA GLY A 29 -13.82 -17.93 12.55
C GLY A 29 -13.30 -16.57 12.14
N VAL A 30 -12.96 -15.73 13.14
CA VAL A 30 -12.49 -14.36 12.92
C VAL A 30 -11.00 -14.34 12.65
N SER A 31 -10.58 -13.71 11.57
CA SER A 31 -9.17 -13.55 11.23
C SER A 31 -8.63 -12.24 11.77
N ILE A 32 -7.45 -12.29 12.38
CA ILE A 32 -6.76 -11.13 12.95
C ILE A 32 -5.34 -11.06 12.41
N LEU A 33 -4.93 -9.88 11.96
CA LEU A 33 -3.57 -9.55 11.58
C LEU A 33 -2.83 -8.94 12.78
N VAL A 34 -1.64 -9.43 13.06
CA VAL A 34 -0.74 -8.86 14.08
C VAL A 34 0.59 -8.51 13.45
N ALA A 35 1.05 -7.28 13.64
CA ALA A 35 2.29 -6.79 13.05
C ALA A 35 2.97 -5.71 13.90
N PRO A 36 4.26 -5.39 13.66
CA PRO A 36 4.93 -4.30 14.34
C PRO A 36 4.30 -2.93 14.09
N TYR A 37 3.82 -2.71 12.86
CA TYR A 37 3.06 -1.52 12.48
C TYR A 37 2.20 -1.81 11.25
N ILE A 38 0.99 -1.26 11.25
CA ILE A 38 0.01 -1.37 10.17
C ILE A 38 -0.31 0.03 9.66
N SER A 39 -0.04 0.28 8.37
CA SER A 39 -0.31 1.58 7.75
C SER A 39 -1.81 1.84 7.63
N GLU A 40 -2.23 3.10 7.57
CA GLU A 40 -3.63 3.49 7.38
C GLU A 40 -4.30 2.78 6.21
N ARG A 41 -3.59 2.69 5.05
CA ARG A 41 -4.10 1.97 3.88
C ARG A 41 -4.30 0.49 4.16
N THR A 42 -3.37 -0.16 4.84
CA THR A 42 -3.50 -1.57 5.20
C THR A 42 -4.61 -1.80 6.20
N ALA A 43 -4.73 -0.91 7.19
CA ALA A 43 -5.82 -0.91 8.17
C ALA A 43 -7.18 -0.81 7.48
N GLN A 44 -7.33 0.13 6.53
CA GLN A 44 -8.56 0.29 5.76
C GLN A 44 -8.92 -0.97 4.97
N ILE A 45 -7.95 -1.60 4.29
CA ILE A 45 -8.18 -2.86 3.57
C ILE A 45 -8.65 -3.96 4.53
N CYS A 46 -8.09 -4.07 5.72
CA CYS A 46 -8.52 -5.03 6.73
C CYS A 46 -9.97 -4.78 7.16
N GLU A 47 -10.31 -3.53 7.48
CA GLU A 47 -11.64 -3.12 7.91
C GLU A 47 -12.71 -3.39 6.83
N ASP A 48 -12.46 -2.97 5.60
CA ASP A 48 -13.36 -3.15 4.45
C ASP A 48 -13.66 -4.64 4.18
N ASN A 49 -12.75 -5.52 4.59
CA ASN A 49 -12.90 -6.95 4.41
C ASN A 49 -13.23 -7.72 5.71
N GLY A 50 -13.54 -7.03 6.80
CA GLY A 50 -13.88 -7.65 8.07
C GLY A 50 -12.75 -8.49 8.68
N MET A 51 -11.50 -8.08 8.48
CA MET A 51 -10.31 -8.66 9.08
C MET A 51 -9.84 -7.79 10.24
N GLY A 52 -9.81 -8.33 11.46
CA GLY A 52 -9.29 -7.62 12.62
C GLY A 52 -7.79 -7.35 12.48
N TYR A 53 -7.29 -6.32 13.17
CA TYR A 53 -5.85 -6.09 13.24
C TYR A 53 -5.42 -5.49 14.57
N PHE A 54 -4.15 -5.77 14.95
CA PHE A 54 -3.45 -5.17 16.07
C PHE A 54 -2.01 -4.89 15.67
N ASP A 55 -1.48 -3.72 16.05
CA ASP A 55 -0.06 -3.44 15.88
C ASP A 55 0.61 -3.05 17.22
N TYR A 56 1.95 -3.09 17.24
CA TYR A 56 2.71 -2.78 18.44
C TYR A 56 2.79 -1.27 18.74
N ALA A 57 2.31 -0.44 17.81
CA ALA A 57 2.13 1.00 18.05
C ALA A 57 0.84 1.29 18.83
N GLY A 58 -0.03 0.28 19.00
CA GLY A 58 -1.30 0.40 19.69
C GLY A 58 -2.50 0.67 18.76
N ASN A 59 -2.31 0.66 17.44
CA ASN A 59 -3.44 0.72 16.53
C ASN A 59 -4.13 -0.64 16.50
N CYS A 60 -5.46 -0.64 16.55
CA CYS A 60 -6.25 -1.86 16.45
C CYS A 60 -7.64 -1.60 15.88
N TRP A 61 -8.19 -2.61 15.27
CA TRP A 61 -9.60 -2.69 14.94
C TRP A 61 -10.06 -4.14 15.00
N PHE A 62 -11.18 -4.35 15.66
CA PHE A 62 -11.79 -5.68 15.75
C PHE A 62 -13.29 -5.55 15.95
N VAL A 63 -14.07 -6.30 15.20
CA VAL A 63 -15.52 -6.43 15.34
C VAL A 63 -15.90 -7.90 15.33
N GLY A 64 -16.49 -8.37 16.43
CA GLY A 64 -16.95 -9.76 16.51
C GLY A 64 -17.48 -10.11 17.89
N HIS A 65 -18.47 -11.01 17.94
CA HIS A 65 -19.04 -11.55 19.17
C HIS A 65 -19.40 -10.50 20.24
N SER A 66 -20.04 -9.40 19.84
CA SER A 66 -20.41 -8.28 20.71
C SER A 66 -19.21 -7.48 21.26
N ILE A 67 -18.01 -7.68 20.70
CA ILE A 67 -16.82 -6.89 21.00
C ILE A 67 -16.56 -5.93 19.83
N TYR A 68 -16.37 -4.66 20.17
CA TYR A 68 -15.89 -3.63 19.24
C TYR A 68 -14.65 -2.97 19.84
N LEU A 69 -13.54 -3.04 19.14
CA LEU A 69 -12.29 -2.37 19.49
C LEU A 69 -11.86 -1.50 18.32
N SER A 70 -11.48 -0.26 18.58
CA SER A 70 -10.95 0.64 17.56
C SER A 70 -10.04 1.68 18.20
N GLU A 71 -8.77 1.67 17.83
CA GLU A 71 -7.77 2.67 18.16
C GLU A 71 -6.92 2.96 16.94
N LYS A 72 -6.77 4.22 16.57
CA LYS A 72 -6.10 4.66 15.33
C LYS A 72 -5.24 5.89 15.57
N GLY A 73 -4.30 6.10 14.67
CA GLY A 73 -3.49 7.33 14.64
C GLY A 73 -2.17 7.25 15.39
N ASN A 74 -1.86 6.10 16.01
CA ASN A 74 -0.56 5.89 16.63
C ASN A 74 0.51 5.77 15.55
N LYS A 75 1.59 6.54 15.69
CA LYS A 75 2.67 6.61 14.69
C LYS A 75 3.59 5.41 14.78
N ASN A 76 4.16 5.02 13.65
CA ASN A 76 5.15 3.97 13.60
C ASN A 76 6.36 4.29 14.51
N PRO A 77 6.64 3.48 15.54
CA PRO A 77 7.78 3.72 16.43
C PRO A 77 9.14 3.49 15.74
N ARG A 78 9.15 2.79 14.58
CA ARG A 78 10.36 2.47 13.80
C ARG A 78 10.22 2.85 12.33
N PRO A 79 10.05 4.14 12.00
CA PRO A 79 9.75 4.57 10.63
C PRO A 79 10.87 4.22 9.62
N LYS A 80 12.12 4.06 10.07
CA LYS A 80 13.26 3.72 9.19
C LYS A 80 13.19 2.30 8.61
N GLU A 81 12.48 1.38 9.25
CA GLU A 81 12.34 0.00 8.78
C GLU A 81 11.29 -0.15 7.67
N GLN A 82 10.40 0.82 7.53
CA GLN A 82 9.33 0.84 6.51
C GLN A 82 9.57 1.85 5.39
N ARG A 83 10.80 2.00 4.93
CA ARG A 83 11.19 2.99 3.91
C ARG A 83 10.41 2.93 2.58
N SER A 84 9.63 1.89 2.35
CA SER A 84 8.79 1.76 1.14
C SER A 84 7.56 2.68 1.11
N VAL A 85 7.13 3.22 2.25
CA VAL A 85 5.95 4.09 2.35
C VAL A 85 6.24 5.53 1.93
N PHE A 86 7.50 5.95 1.97
CA PHE A 86 7.93 7.34 1.75
C PHE A 86 8.42 7.65 0.32
N ILE A 87 7.84 6.99 -0.70
CA ILE A 87 8.32 7.17 -2.09
C ILE A 87 8.05 8.56 -2.60
N PHE A 88 6.96 9.14 -2.13
CA PHE A 88 6.51 10.43 -2.60
C PHE A 88 7.08 11.60 -1.78
N GLU A 89 7.64 11.39 -0.58
CA GLU A 89 8.23 12.48 0.23
C GLU A 89 9.43 13.20 -0.42
N LYS A 90 10.05 12.55 -1.41
CA LYS A 90 11.06 13.15 -2.29
C LYS A 90 10.80 12.71 -3.71
N THR A 91 9.61 13.00 -4.23
CA THR A 91 9.27 12.63 -5.60
C THR A 91 10.30 13.21 -6.53
N SER A 92 11.22 12.36 -7.01
CA SER A 92 12.14 12.76 -8.05
C SER A 92 11.31 13.12 -9.30
N VAL A 93 11.80 14.06 -10.08
CA VAL A 93 11.17 14.42 -11.36
C VAL A 93 10.86 13.17 -12.18
N VAL A 94 11.77 12.18 -12.16
CA VAL A 94 11.63 10.89 -12.84
C VAL A 94 10.40 10.11 -12.35
N SER A 95 10.20 9.99 -11.03
CA SER A 95 9.03 9.29 -10.48
C SER A 95 7.72 9.96 -10.89
N SER A 96 7.67 11.30 -10.86
CA SER A 96 6.50 12.06 -11.31
C SER A 96 6.23 11.85 -12.80
N CYS A 97 7.27 11.79 -13.63
CA CYS A 97 7.11 11.51 -15.07
C CYS A 97 6.58 10.10 -15.30
N ILE A 98 7.10 9.09 -14.58
CA ILE A 98 6.59 7.71 -14.68
C ILE A 98 5.12 7.64 -14.28
N LEU A 99 4.72 8.27 -13.16
CA LEU A 99 3.34 8.31 -12.72
C LEU A 99 2.42 8.96 -13.75
N ARG A 100 2.83 10.08 -14.35
CA ARG A 100 2.06 10.74 -15.42
C ARG A 100 1.83 9.81 -16.62
N GLU A 101 2.86 9.05 -17.02
CA GLU A 101 2.69 8.07 -18.10
C GLU A 101 1.71 6.95 -17.70
N LEU A 102 1.79 6.44 -16.46
CA LEU A 102 0.85 5.43 -15.97
C LEU A 102 -0.60 5.94 -15.97
N PHE A 103 -0.81 7.20 -15.59
CA PHE A 103 -2.14 7.84 -15.60
C PHE A 103 -2.63 8.23 -16.99
N ALA A 104 -1.74 8.35 -17.99
CA ALA A 104 -2.16 8.64 -19.36
C ALA A 104 -3.03 7.51 -19.95
N ASP A 105 -2.82 6.27 -19.51
CA ASP A 105 -3.66 5.13 -19.86
C ASP A 105 -3.61 4.07 -18.77
N VAL A 106 -4.55 4.13 -17.83
CA VAL A 106 -4.65 3.19 -16.69
C VAL A 106 -5.07 1.78 -17.09
N THR A 107 -5.57 1.60 -18.32
CA THR A 107 -5.99 0.28 -18.83
C THR A 107 -4.86 -0.51 -19.45
N LYS A 108 -3.78 0.17 -19.80
CA LYS A 108 -2.62 -0.39 -20.50
C LYS A 108 -1.77 -1.27 -19.60
N ILE A 109 -1.18 -2.31 -20.19
CA ILE A 109 -0.10 -3.10 -19.56
C ILE A 109 1.25 -2.45 -19.92
N TRP A 110 1.95 -1.98 -18.89
CA TRP A 110 3.17 -1.21 -19.02
C TRP A 110 4.42 -2.08 -18.87
N LYS A 111 5.34 -2.01 -19.84
CA LYS A 111 6.66 -2.68 -19.78
C LYS A 111 7.71 -1.73 -19.21
N LEU A 112 8.60 -2.24 -18.34
CA LEU A 112 9.66 -1.44 -17.72
C LEU A 112 10.55 -0.75 -18.75
N LYS A 113 10.92 -1.47 -19.83
CA LYS A 113 11.74 -0.95 -20.90
C LYS A 113 11.04 0.23 -21.60
N TYR A 114 9.77 0.08 -21.95
CA TYR A 114 8.99 1.15 -22.59
C TYR A 114 8.93 2.40 -21.72
N LEU A 115 8.63 2.26 -20.42
CA LEU A 115 8.59 3.38 -19.48
C LEU A 115 9.96 4.05 -19.34
N SER A 116 11.05 3.27 -19.28
CA SER A 116 12.40 3.82 -19.17
C SER A 116 12.80 4.65 -20.40
N GLU A 117 12.47 4.18 -21.59
CA GLU A 117 12.70 4.91 -22.84
C GLU A 117 11.83 6.18 -22.93
N LYS A 118 10.53 6.06 -22.60
CA LYS A 118 9.58 7.16 -22.67
C LYS A 118 9.92 8.31 -21.72
N VAL A 119 10.40 8.00 -20.52
CA VAL A 119 10.72 8.98 -19.46
C VAL A 119 12.23 9.36 -19.48
N ASN A 120 13.02 8.75 -20.35
CA ASN A 120 14.47 8.94 -20.43
C ASN A 120 15.16 8.70 -19.08
N CYS A 121 14.95 7.52 -18.50
CA CYS A 121 15.55 7.12 -17.24
C CYS A 121 16.03 5.66 -17.27
N SER A 122 16.77 5.23 -16.25
CA SER A 122 17.23 3.84 -16.19
C SER A 122 16.09 2.87 -15.84
N ILE A 123 16.14 1.65 -16.40
CA ILE A 123 15.20 0.56 -16.06
C ILE A 123 15.19 0.28 -14.55
N GLY A 124 16.36 0.44 -13.89
CA GLY A 124 16.46 0.27 -12.43
C GLY A 124 15.65 1.29 -11.62
N GLN A 125 15.55 2.54 -12.10
CA GLN A 125 14.70 3.56 -11.47
C GLN A 125 13.21 3.21 -11.64
N VAL A 126 12.81 2.82 -12.85
CA VAL A 126 11.43 2.37 -13.11
C VAL A 126 11.10 1.16 -12.23
N SER A 127 11.98 0.15 -12.20
CA SER A 127 11.77 -1.07 -11.41
C SER A 127 11.62 -0.80 -9.91
N LYS A 128 12.41 0.12 -9.36
CA LYS A 128 12.29 0.51 -7.93
C LYS A 128 10.92 1.14 -7.64
N LEU A 129 10.45 2.04 -8.49
CA LEU A 129 9.13 2.64 -8.32
C LEU A 129 8.04 1.59 -8.47
N MET A 130 8.06 0.80 -9.56
CA MET A 130 7.05 -0.23 -9.81
C MET A 130 6.96 -1.24 -8.67
N LYS A 131 8.09 -1.66 -8.08
CA LYS A 131 8.10 -2.54 -6.91
C LYS A 131 7.24 -1.98 -5.78
N VAL A 132 7.39 -0.71 -5.50
CA VAL A 132 6.66 -0.08 -4.42
C VAL A 132 5.19 0.13 -4.76
N LEU A 133 4.86 0.46 -6.01
CA LEU A 133 3.47 0.54 -6.45
C LEU A 133 2.77 -0.81 -6.31
N VAL A 134 3.48 -1.92 -6.60
CA VAL A 134 2.98 -3.28 -6.41
C VAL A 134 2.83 -3.63 -4.92
N GLU A 135 3.81 -3.30 -4.08
CA GLU A 135 3.73 -3.54 -2.63
C GLU A 135 2.51 -2.85 -2.01
N ASN A 136 2.16 -1.66 -2.52
CA ASN A 136 1.00 -0.91 -2.05
C ASN A 136 -0.32 -1.27 -2.77
N ALA A 137 -0.32 -2.29 -3.61
CA ALA A 137 -1.50 -2.73 -4.36
C ALA A 137 -2.16 -1.63 -5.21
N TRP A 138 -1.38 -0.68 -5.72
CA TRP A 138 -1.83 0.29 -6.73
C TRP A 138 -1.62 -0.24 -8.15
N VAL A 139 -0.64 -1.11 -8.29
CA VAL A 139 -0.25 -1.74 -9.55
C VAL A 139 -0.11 -3.24 -9.33
N GLU A 140 -0.55 -4.02 -10.29
CA GLU A 140 -0.37 -5.47 -10.32
C GLU A 140 0.70 -5.85 -11.34
N LYS A 141 1.54 -6.83 -10.98
CA LYS A 141 2.51 -7.41 -11.88
C LYS A 141 1.84 -8.55 -12.67
N MET A 142 1.72 -8.37 -13.98
CA MET A 142 1.19 -9.32 -14.92
C MET A 142 2.34 -10.07 -15.63
N PRO A 143 2.08 -11.21 -16.31
CA PRO A 143 3.08 -11.91 -17.11
C PRO A 143 3.77 -11.00 -18.14
N ASP A 144 2.99 -10.11 -18.77
CA ASP A 144 3.45 -9.22 -19.86
C ASP A 144 3.88 -7.83 -19.41
N GLY A 145 3.79 -7.51 -18.10
CA GLY A 145 4.15 -6.19 -17.61
C GLY A 145 3.48 -5.81 -16.30
N TYR A 146 3.01 -4.57 -16.21
CA TYR A 146 2.41 -4.00 -15.01
C TYR A 146 1.12 -3.27 -15.38
N LYS A 147 0.06 -3.46 -14.60
CA LYS A 147 -1.24 -2.82 -14.79
C LYS A 147 -1.63 -2.01 -13.55
N VAL A 148 -2.12 -0.80 -13.76
CA VAL A 148 -2.70 0.00 -12.67
C VAL A 148 -4.04 -0.61 -12.29
N ILE A 149 -4.25 -0.91 -10.99
CA ILE A 149 -5.46 -1.55 -10.48
C ILE A 149 -6.25 -0.64 -9.52
N ASP A 150 -5.58 0.34 -8.91
CA ASP A 150 -6.21 1.30 -8.01
C ASP A 150 -5.68 2.71 -8.29
N PRO A 151 -6.12 3.35 -9.38
CA PRO A 151 -5.65 4.67 -9.77
C PRO A 151 -6.08 5.76 -8.80
N GLU A 152 -7.26 5.66 -8.19
CA GLU A 152 -7.79 6.68 -7.27
C GLU A 152 -6.93 6.80 -6.02
N SER A 153 -6.67 5.69 -5.33
CA SER A 153 -5.83 5.70 -4.14
C SER A 153 -4.39 6.10 -4.46
N LEU A 154 -3.86 5.70 -5.62
CA LEU A 154 -2.53 6.12 -6.07
C LEU A 154 -2.47 7.62 -6.27
N LEU A 155 -3.47 8.21 -6.91
CA LEU A 155 -3.54 9.65 -7.15
C LEU A 155 -3.68 10.43 -5.84
N LEU A 156 -4.53 9.95 -4.93
CA LEU A 156 -4.69 10.56 -3.60
C LEU A 156 -3.38 10.55 -2.82
N GLU A 157 -2.66 9.44 -2.82
CA GLU A 157 -1.37 9.37 -2.12
C GLU A 157 -0.32 10.28 -2.76
N TRP A 158 -0.27 10.31 -4.10
CA TRP A 158 0.64 11.21 -4.82
C TRP A 158 0.31 12.69 -4.57
N SER A 159 -0.97 13.05 -4.46
CA SER A 159 -1.42 14.43 -4.20
C SER A 159 -1.01 14.95 -2.82
N LYS A 160 -0.88 14.09 -1.81
CA LYS A 160 -0.45 14.48 -0.46
C LYS A 160 0.94 15.13 -0.43
N ASP A 161 1.76 14.83 -1.42
CA ASP A 161 3.12 15.37 -1.56
C ASP A 161 3.15 16.77 -2.20
N TYR A 162 2.16 17.08 -3.04
CA TYR A 162 2.07 18.39 -3.68
C TYR A 162 1.69 19.51 -2.70
N GLY A 163 0.94 19.21 -1.65
CA GLY A 163 0.53 20.18 -0.63
C GLY A 163 1.63 20.56 0.36
N LYS A 164 2.75 19.83 0.38
CA LYS A 164 3.87 20.07 1.30
C LYS A 164 4.97 20.97 0.73
N LYS A 165 4.94 21.32 -0.55
CA LYS A 165 5.83 22.31 -1.11
C LYS A 165 5.28 23.69 -0.74
N GLU A 166 5.78 24.27 0.34
CA GLU A 166 5.64 25.70 0.58
C GLU A 166 6.04 26.42 -0.70
N ILE A 167 5.11 27.22 -1.22
CA ILE A 167 5.40 28.19 -2.26
C ILE A 167 6.31 29.21 -1.58
N THR A 168 7.61 29.01 -1.71
CA THR A 168 8.57 30.08 -1.42
C THR A 168 8.33 31.12 -2.50
N SER A 169 7.47 32.09 -2.19
CA SER A 169 7.33 33.31 -2.97
C SER A 169 8.66 34.05 -2.93
N TYR A 170 9.23 34.26 -4.11
CA TYR A 170 10.32 35.22 -4.33
C TYR A 170 9.79 36.65 -4.23
#